data_58ecbc9c17b7c27447f6575b51ba0d50
#
_entry.id   58ecbc9c17b7c27447f6575b51ba0d50
#
_cell.length_a   1.000
_cell.length_b   1.000
_cell.length_c   1.000
_cell.angle_alpha   90.00
_cell.angle_beta   90.00
_cell.angle_gamma   90.00
#
_symmetry.space_group_name_H-M   'P 1'
#
loop_
_entity.id
_entity.type
_entity.pdbx_description
1 polymer ?
#
loop_
_entity_poly.entity_id
_entity_poly.type
_entity_poly.pdbx_seq_one_letter_code
_entity_poly.pdbx_strand_id
1 'polypeptide(L)'
;MQINPSEITKILKEQIKSFGEKAEVSEIGKVLSVGDGIARVFGLDNVQAGEMVEFEDGSKGMALNLEADNVGIVIFGDDRKIKEGSIVKRTGSIVDAPVGKELLGRVLDGLGNPIDGKGNLSEKIQRKRVEVKAPGIIPRQSVSEPMQTGLKAIDTLIPVGRGQRELIIGDRQTGKTAVAIDAIINQKTINESDDEKKKLYCVYVAIEQKRSTVAQIVKTLEDAGAMKYTTVVAATASDAAPLQFLAPYTGCTIGEYFRDNGMHALIIYDDLSKQAVAYRQMSLLLRRPPGREAYPGDVFYLHSRLLERAAKLSEANGGGSLTALPIIETQAGDVSAYIPTNVISITDGQIFLETQLFNQGIRPAVNVGLSVSRVGSAAQTKAMKKVAGSIKLELAQYREMAAFAQFGSDLDAATQKLLNRGAKLTELLKQNQYSPLTVAEQVISVFTGVRGYLDDVELTEIKKFETEILEKIKNEKNEIISTIQTTGKLEKEVEDSLVQIIQEYKKSKK
;
A
#
# COMPACT_ATOMS: atom_id res chain seq x y z
N MET A 1 -4.64 -52.02 14.77
CA MET A 1 -3.34 -52.70 14.71
C MET A 1 -2.77 -52.78 16.10
N GLN A 2 -2.54 -53.99 16.62
CA GLN A 2 -1.87 -54.15 17.92
C GLN A 2 -0.38 -53.88 17.73
N ILE A 3 0.10 -52.86 18.41
CA ILE A 3 1.53 -52.50 18.40
C ILE A 3 2.27 -53.58 19.18
N ASN A 4 3.26 -54.22 18.55
CA ASN A 4 4.02 -55.33 19.10
C ASN A 4 4.97 -54.80 20.18
N PRO A 5 4.90 -55.25 21.47
CA PRO A 5 5.76 -54.77 22.55
C PRO A 5 7.26 -54.90 22.31
N SER A 6 7.65 -55.85 21.44
CA SER A 6 9.05 -56.03 21.05
C SER A 6 9.62 -54.93 20.15
N GLU A 7 8.77 -54.29 19.33
CA GLU A 7 9.20 -53.13 18.50
C GLU A 7 9.37 -51.87 19.33
N ILE A 8 8.48 -51.64 20.31
CA ILE A 8 8.63 -50.53 21.25
C ILE A 8 9.93 -50.65 22.06
N THR A 9 10.25 -51.83 22.50
CA THR A 9 11.49 -52.12 23.27
C THR A 9 12.73 -51.93 22.40
N LYS A 10 12.66 -52.21 21.11
CA LYS A 10 13.77 -52.03 20.17
C LYS A 10 13.99 -50.55 19.89
N ILE A 11 12.93 -49.79 19.67
CA ILE A 11 12.97 -48.33 19.45
C ILE A 11 13.49 -47.62 20.70
N LEU A 12 13.02 -48.01 21.89
CA LEU A 12 13.51 -47.44 23.14
C LEU A 12 15.00 -47.73 23.37
N LYS A 13 15.47 -48.95 23.04
CA LYS A 13 16.90 -49.29 23.15
C LYS A 13 17.79 -48.56 22.16
N GLU A 14 17.28 -48.28 20.96
CA GLU A 14 18.00 -47.45 19.97
C GLU A 14 18.01 -45.98 20.40
N GLN A 15 16.94 -45.43 20.94
CA GLN A 15 16.92 -44.08 21.51
C GLN A 15 17.82 -43.93 22.72
N ILE A 16 17.92 -44.90 23.60
CA ILE A 16 18.80 -44.86 24.77
C ILE A 16 20.29 -44.96 24.36
N LYS A 17 20.63 -45.64 23.26
CA LYS A 17 21.99 -45.69 22.73
C LYS A 17 22.47 -44.38 22.10
N SER A 18 21.54 -43.59 21.55
CA SER A 18 21.85 -42.27 20.96
C SER A 18 21.91 -41.13 21.99
N PHE A 19 21.63 -41.39 23.26
CA PHE A 19 21.60 -40.38 24.33
C PHE A 19 22.95 -39.81 24.72
N GLY A 20 24.07 -40.30 24.15
CA GLY A 20 25.46 -39.87 24.43
C GLY A 20 26.06 -38.92 23.41
N GLU A 21 25.45 -38.72 22.26
CA GLU A 21 25.90 -37.72 21.31
C GLU A 21 25.02 -36.46 21.50
N LYS A 22 25.63 -35.29 21.59
CA LYS A 22 24.94 -33.99 21.51
C LYS A 22 24.29 -33.85 20.10
N ALA A 23 23.26 -34.62 19.85
CA ALA A 23 22.35 -34.34 18.76
C ALA A 23 21.51 -33.15 19.20
N GLU A 24 21.46 -32.11 18.42
CA GLU A 24 20.36 -31.15 18.46
C GLU A 24 19.09 -31.97 18.30
N VAL A 25 18.36 -32.15 19.40
CA VAL A 25 17.10 -32.89 19.39
C VAL A 25 16.09 -31.97 18.73
N SER A 26 16.06 -31.96 17.40
CA SER A 26 14.96 -31.34 16.66
C SER A 26 13.71 -32.17 16.93
N GLU A 27 12.73 -31.59 17.58
CA GLU A 27 11.42 -32.21 17.80
C GLU A 27 10.79 -32.56 16.45
N ILE A 28 10.39 -33.81 16.29
CA ILE A 28 9.91 -34.39 15.05
C ILE A 28 8.44 -34.74 15.19
N GLY A 29 7.61 -34.27 14.24
CA GLY A 29 6.22 -34.66 14.10
C GLY A 29 6.00 -35.56 12.90
N LYS A 30 4.80 -36.16 12.83
CA LYS A 30 4.32 -36.93 11.70
C LYS A 30 3.03 -36.36 11.12
N VAL A 31 2.96 -36.27 9.82
CA VAL A 31 1.77 -35.84 9.10
C VAL A 31 0.65 -36.87 9.30
N LEU A 32 -0.47 -36.42 9.87
CA LEU A 32 -1.70 -37.25 10.02
C LEU A 32 -2.58 -37.16 8.76
N SER A 33 -2.64 -35.97 8.16
CA SER A 33 -3.39 -35.74 6.93
C SER A 33 -2.82 -34.48 6.23
N VAL A 34 -2.89 -34.44 4.91
CA VAL A 34 -2.45 -33.31 4.09
C VAL A 34 -3.44 -33.11 2.93
N GLY A 35 -3.70 -31.86 2.58
CA GLY A 35 -4.52 -31.47 1.45
C GLY A 35 -4.80 -29.97 1.45
N ASP A 36 -4.97 -29.43 0.25
CA ASP A 36 -5.29 -28.02 0.03
C ASP A 36 -4.33 -27.01 0.70
N GLY A 37 -3.03 -27.37 0.78
CA GLY A 37 -2.00 -26.53 1.40
C GLY A 37 -1.99 -26.57 2.93
N ILE A 38 -2.72 -27.49 3.55
CA ILE A 38 -2.76 -27.67 5.02
C ILE A 38 -2.28 -29.08 5.37
N ALA A 39 -1.43 -29.19 6.37
CA ALA A 39 -1.07 -30.45 7.02
C ALA A 39 -1.51 -30.44 8.48
N ARG A 40 -2.03 -31.56 8.96
CA ARG A 40 -2.21 -31.85 10.37
C ARG A 40 -1.11 -32.77 10.83
N VAL A 41 -0.41 -32.36 11.87
CA VAL A 41 0.82 -33.03 12.33
C VAL A 41 0.68 -33.37 13.79
N PHE A 42 1.08 -34.60 14.15
CA PHE A 42 1.16 -35.09 15.49
C PHE A 42 2.61 -35.06 16.01
N GLY A 43 2.81 -34.79 17.29
CA GLY A 43 4.11 -34.92 17.96
C GLY A 43 5.00 -33.69 17.93
N LEU A 44 4.43 -32.50 17.64
CA LEU A 44 5.11 -31.21 17.75
C LEU A 44 4.61 -30.46 19.01
N ASP A 45 4.79 -31.05 20.19
CA ASP A 45 4.15 -30.60 21.42
C ASP A 45 4.63 -29.22 21.90
N ASN A 46 5.85 -28.84 21.57
CA ASN A 46 6.44 -27.57 21.99
C ASN A 46 6.50 -26.51 20.85
N VAL A 47 5.88 -26.78 19.69
CA VAL A 47 5.86 -25.81 18.58
C VAL A 47 5.07 -24.56 18.96
N GLN A 48 5.53 -23.40 18.53
CA GLN A 48 4.86 -22.14 18.77
C GLN A 48 4.02 -21.72 17.56
N ALA A 49 2.94 -20.99 17.78
CA ALA A 49 2.19 -20.38 16.69
C ALA A 49 3.08 -19.40 15.94
N GLY A 50 3.07 -19.47 14.59
CA GLY A 50 3.96 -18.71 13.73
C GLY A 50 5.36 -19.31 13.56
N GLU A 51 5.66 -20.46 14.18
CA GLU A 51 6.95 -21.13 14.03
C GLU A 51 7.01 -21.85 12.66
N MET A 52 8.16 -21.70 12.01
CA MET A 52 8.48 -22.41 10.78
C MET A 52 8.78 -23.87 11.05
N VAL A 53 8.28 -24.72 10.19
CA VAL A 53 8.59 -26.15 10.16
C VAL A 53 9.09 -26.55 8.78
N GLU A 54 9.83 -27.64 8.71
CA GLU A 54 10.38 -28.19 7.48
C GLU A 54 9.93 -29.63 7.33
N PHE A 55 9.34 -29.94 6.16
CA PHE A 55 8.94 -31.28 5.78
C PHE A 55 10.14 -32.05 5.21
N GLU A 56 10.04 -33.37 5.21
CA GLU A 56 11.08 -34.28 4.75
C GLU A 56 11.55 -34.02 3.30
N ASP A 57 10.65 -33.50 2.44
CA ASP A 57 10.93 -33.13 1.06
C ASP A 57 11.59 -31.72 0.91
N GLY A 58 11.87 -31.04 2.03
CA GLY A 58 12.42 -29.68 2.06
C GLY A 58 11.36 -28.57 1.93
N SER A 59 10.08 -28.93 1.80
CA SER A 59 8.99 -27.94 1.81
C SER A 59 8.91 -27.27 3.16
N LYS A 60 8.56 -25.97 3.19
CA LYS A 60 8.40 -25.19 4.42
C LYS A 60 6.93 -24.99 4.75
N GLY A 61 6.63 -24.93 6.01
CA GLY A 61 5.32 -24.60 6.52
C GLY A 61 5.39 -23.73 7.77
N MET A 62 4.23 -23.28 8.23
CA MET A 62 4.09 -22.50 9.46
C MET A 62 3.00 -23.10 10.33
N ALA A 63 3.30 -23.28 11.60
CA ALA A 63 2.31 -23.70 12.59
C ALA A 63 1.32 -22.56 12.85
N LEU A 64 0.04 -22.80 12.58
CA LEU A 64 -1.00 -21.78 12.69
C LEU A 64 -2.08 -22.13 13.70
N ASN A 65 -2.43 -23.41 13.84
CA ASN A 65 -3.45 -23.90 14.77
C ASN A 65 -2.84 -24.92 15.71
N LEU A 66 -2.86 -24.64 17.01
CA LEU A 66 -2.33 -25.53 18.04
C LEU A 66 -3.51 -26.18 18.75
N GLU A 67 -3.70 -27.49 18.54
CA GLU A 67 -4.74 -28.29 19.17
C GLU A 67 -4.10 -29.25 20.19
N ALA A 68 -4.90 -29.85 21.05
CA ALA A 68 -4.40 -30.70 22.11
C ALA A 68 -3.68 -31.97 21.62
N ASP A 69 -4.04 -32.45 20.44
CA ASP A 69 -3.57 -33.70 19.87
C ASP A 69 -2.92 -33.58 18.49
N ASN A 70 -2.99 -32.39 17.90
CA ASN A 70 -2.36 -32.11 16.61
C ASN A 70 -2.05 -30.63 16.41
N VAL A 71 -1.21 -30.35 15.41
CA VAL A 71 -0.87 -29.01 14.96
C VAL A 71 -1.32 -28.81 13.53
N GLY A 72 -2.11 -27.77 13.28
CA GLY A 72 -2.47 -27.33 11.93
C GLY A 72 -1.36 -26.47 11.33
N ILE A 73 -0.76 -26.97 10.26
CA ILE A 73 0.35 -26.31 9.56
C ILE A 73 -0.11 -25.86 8.19
N VAL A 74 0.17 -24.62 7.83
CA VAL A 74 0.00 -24.10 6.47
C VAL A 74 1.29 -24.31 5.69
N ILE A 75 1.18 -24.82 4.46
CA ILE A 75 2.33 -25.18 3.62
C ILE A 75 2.63 -24.05 2.64
N PHE A 76 3.88 -23.61 2.58
CA PHE A 76 4.34 -22.60 1.64
C PHE A 76 4.84 -23.25 0.34
N GLY A 77 3.94 -23.69 -0.51
CA GLY A 77 4.28 -24.30 -1.79
C GLY A 77 3.39 -25.44 -2.20
N ASP A 78 3.98 -26.37 -2.99
CA ASP A 78 3.27 -27.55 -3.52
C ASP A 78 3.22 -28.66 -2.44
N ASP A 79 2.03 -29.02 -2.01
CA ASP A 79 1.78 -30.05 -1.01
C ASP A 79 1.76 -31.50 -1.57
N ARG A 80 1.82 -31.66 -2.91
CA ARG A 80 1.67 -32.96 -3.60
C ARG A 80 2.73 -34.00 -3.24
N LYS A 81 3.91 -33.53 -2.78
CA LYS A 81 5.01 -34.41 -2.39
C LYS A 81 4.90 -34.87 -0.95
N ILE A 82 4.12 -34.17 -0.12
CA ILE A 82 3.92 -34.49 1.27
C ILE A 82 2.85 -35.55 1.39
N LYS A 83 3.08 -36.59 2.20
CA LYS A 83 2.17 -37.71 2.37
C LYS A 83 1.85 -37.92 3.86
N GLU A 84 0.76 -38.65 4.13
CA GLU A 84 0.48 -39.17 5.45
C GLU A 84 1.68 -40.00 5.95
N GLY A 85 2.11 -39.74 7.19
CA GLY A 85 3.30 -40.35 7.77
C GLY A 85 4.61 -39.65 7.49
N SER A 86 4.67 -38.66 6.57
CA SER A 86 5.88 -37.86 6.31
C SER A 86 6.36 -37.17 7.59
N ILE A 87 7.68 -37.01 7.71
CA ILE A 87 8.32 -36.39 8.86
C ILE A 87 8.31 -34.87 8.72
N VAL A 88 8.01 -34.20 9.81
CA VAL A 88 8.06 -32.73 9.93
C VAL A 88 8.99 -32.37 11.08
N LYS A 89 9.90 -31.45 10.86
CA LYS A 89 10.88 -30.97 11.84
C LYS A 89 10.58 -29.54 12.24
N ARG A 90 10.68 -29.25 13.55
CA ARG A 90 10.70 -27.88 14.03
C ARG A 90 11.98 -27.19 13.58
N THR A 91 11.87 -25.92 13.24
CA THR A 91 13.05 -25.08 13.01
C THR A 91 13.46 -24.26 14.23
N GLY A 92 12.57 -24.15 15.24
CA GLY A 92 12.77 -23.26 16.39
C GLY A 92 12.73 -21.77 16.04
N SER A 93 12.44 -21.42 14.80
CA SER A 93 12.45 -20.05 14.31
C SER A 93 11.04 -19.61 13.91
N ILE A 94 10.62 -18.46 14.41
CA ILE A 94 9.40 -17.80 13.96
C ILE A 94 9.64 -17.27 12.54
N VAL A 95 8.60 -17.26 11.70
CA VAL A 95 8.66 -16.74 10.32
C VAL A 95 9.33 -15.38 10.29
N ASP A 96 10.36 -15.26 9.47
CA ASP A 96 11.14 -14.04 9.27
C ASP A 96 11.27 -13.68 7.79
N ALA A 97 11.67 -12.46 7.49
CA ALA A 97 11.91 -11.97 6.15
C ALA A 97 13.24 -11.20 6.07
N PRO A 98 13.89 -11.21 4.89
CA PRO A 98 15.06 -10.39 4.67
C PRO A 98 14.70 -8.91 4.70
N VAL A 99 15.61 -8.08 5.19
CA VAL A 99 15.44 -6.62 5.25
C VAL A 99 16.74 -5.91 4.88
N GLY A 100 16.64 -4.73 4.34
CA GLY A 100 17.80 -3.91 4.01
C GLY A 100 17.72 -3.25 2.64
N LYS A 101 18.65 -2.34 2.38
CA LYS A 101 18.74 -1.63 1.08
C LYS A 101 19.09 -2.55 -0.09
N GLU A 102 19.64 -3.73 0.18
CA GLU A 102 19.94 -4.76 -0.83
C GLU A 102 18.68 -5.26 -1.56
N LEU A 103 17.50 -5.10 -0.94
CA LEU A 103 16.22 -5.48 -1.53
C LEU A 103 15.67 -4.48 -2.55
N LEU A 104 16.26 -3.29 -2.66
CA LEU A 104 15.83 -2.28 -3.62
C LEU A 104 16.11 -2.76 -5.05
N GLY A 105 15.12 -2.64 -5.92
CA GLY A 105 15.17 -3.12 -7.28
C GLY A 105 14.88 -4.61 -7.46
N ARG A 106 14.53 -5.32 -6.36
CA ARG A 106 14.27 -6.76 -6.39
C ARG A 106 12.75 -7.06 -6.37
N VAL A 107 12.43 -8.23 -6.92
CA VAL A 107 11.09 -8.81 -6.84
C VAL A 107 11.19 -10.10 -6.03
N LEU A 108 10.43 -10.17 -4.95
CA LEU A 108 10.48 -11.23 -3.96
C LEU A 108 9.14 -11.97 -3.87
N ASP A 109 9.15 -13.22 -3.42
CA ASP A 109 7.94 -13.95 -3.05
C ASP A 109 7.43 -13.57 -1.63
N GLY A 110 6.36 -14.22 -1.18
CA GLY A 110 5.78 -13.97 0.14
C GLY A 110 6.69 -14.33 1.33
N LEU A 111 7.72 -15.14 1.12
CA LEU A 111 8.75 -15.49 2.11
C LEU A 111 10.00 -14.59 2.02
N GLY A 112 10.03 -13.67 1.05
CA GLY A 112 11.17 -12.80 0.80
C GLY A 112 12.28 -13.42 -0.04
N ASN A 113 12.01 -14.53 -0.73
CA ASN A 113 12.97 -15.10 -1.68
C ASN A 113 12.90 -14.38 -3.02
N PRO A 114 14.04 -14.11 -3.69
CA PRO A 114 14.03 -13.44 -4.98
C PRO A 114 13.45 -14.35 -6.08
N ILE A 115 12.57 -13.76 -6.90
CA ILE A 115 11.91 -14.43 -8.04
C ILE A 115 12.15 -13.69 -9.37
N ASP A 116 13.05 -12.72 -9.39
CA ASP A 116 13.35 -11.83 -10.52
C ASP A 116 14.47 -12.32 -11.44
N GLY A 117 15.07 -13.47 -11.14
CA GLY A 117 16.18 -14.01 -11.91
C GLY A 117 17.52 -13.27 -11.76
N LYS A 118 17.61 -12.29 -10.86
CA LYS A 118 18.81 -11.46 -10.62
C LYS A 118 19.78 -12.10 -9.61
N GLY A 119 19.64 -13.40 -9.33
CA GLY A 119 20.47 -14.13 -8.37
C GLY A 119 19.98 -14.05 -6.93
N ASN A 120 20.61 -14.82 -6.06
CA ASN A 120 20.26 -14.90 -4.65
C ASN A 120 20.66 -13.62 -3.89
N LEU A 121 20.00 -13.39 -2.76
CA LEU A 121 20.40 -12.36 -1.79
C LEU A 121 21.69 -12.81 -1.08
N SER A 122 22.40 -11.84 -0.50
CA SER A 122 23.57 -12.14 0.35
C SER A 122 23.19 -13.07 1.49
N GLU A 123 24.04 -14.07 1.79
CA GLU A 123 23.85 -14.95 2.94
C GLU A 123 23.91 -14.19 4.29
N LYS A 124 24.53 -13.02 4.29
CA LYS A 124 24.65 -12.13 5.47
C LYS A 124 23.53 -11.12 5.59
N ILE A 125 22.51 -11.17 4.70
CA ILE A 125 21.38 -10.24 4.77
C ILE A 125 20.69 -10.32 6.13
N GLN A 126 20.40 -9.17 6.71
CA GLN A 126 19.66 -9.11 7.95
C GLN A 126 18.25 -9.67 7.75
N ARG A 127 17.77 -10.48 8.69
CA ARG A 127 16.40 -10.98 8.72
C ARG A 127 15.70 -10.50 9.98
N LYS A 128 14.41 -10.16 9.85
CA LYS A 128 13.56 -9.73 10.97
C LYS A 128 12.28 -10.57 10.99
N ARG A 129 11.74 -10.81 12.18
CA ARG A 129 10.44 -11.48 12.33
C ARG A 129 9.37 -10.75 11.60
N VAL A 130 8.49 -11.50 10.91
CA VAL A 130 7.39 -10.96 10.13
C VAL A 130 6.22 -10.56 11.02
N GLU A 131 5.95 -11.35 12.04
CA GLU A 131 4.90 -11.05 13.03
C GLU A 131 5.52 -10.35 14.25
N VAL A 132 5.37 -9.03 14.28
CA VAL A 132 5.79 -8.17 15.38
C VAL A 132 4.66 -7.23 15.78
N LYS A 133 4.68 -6.78 17.03
CA LYS A 133 3.73 -5.78 17.51
C LYS A 133 4.02 -4.43 16.88
N ALA A 134 2.95 -3.69 16.57
CA ALA A 134 3.05 -2.30 16.14
C ALA A 134 3.73 -1.43 17.22
N PRO A 135 4.39 -0.32 16.83
CA PRO A 135 4.93 0.64 17.79
C PRO A 135 3.84 1.10 18.78
N GLY A 136 4.19 1.18 20.07
CA GLY A 136 3.32 1.70 21.11
C GLY A 136 3.00 3.19 20.93
N ILE A 137 2.25 3.76 21.87
CA ILE A 137 1.83 5.17 21.83
C ILE A 137 3.03 6.12 21.99
N ILE A 138 3.91 5.83 22.93
CA ILE A 138 5.04 6.71 23.29
C ILE A 138 6.05 6.92 22.15
N PRO A 139 6.43 5.88 21.37
CA PRO A 139 7.33 6.05 20.23
C PRO A 139 6.76 6.83 19.06
N ARG A 140 5.46 7.07 19.01
CA ARG A 140 4.78 7.74 17.87
C ARG A 140 4.83 9.26 17.99
N GLN A 141 4.79 9.90 16.84
CA GLN A 141 4.62 11.34 16.68
C GLN A 141 3.44 11.61 15.75
N SER A 142 2.78 12.75 15.92
CA SER A 142 1.72 13.19 15.02
C SER A 142 2.23 13.38 13.60
N VAL A 143 1.42 12.98 12.62
CA VAL A 143 1.73 13.13 11.20
C VAL A 143 1.59 14.59 10.80
N SER A 144 2.66 15.19 10.27
CA SER A 144 2.72 16.59 9.85
C SER A 144 3.55 16.83 8.58
N GLU A 145 4.26 15.81 8.10
CA GLU A 145 5.09 15.91 6.90
C GLU A 145 4.32 15.34 5.70
N PRO A 146 4.27 16.05 4.55
CA PRO A 146 3.55 15.57 3.38
C PRO A 146 4.23 14.34 2.75
N MET A 147 3.42 13.37 2.33
CA MET A 147 3.76 12.32 1.39
C MET A 147 3.05 12.65 0.07
N GLN A 148 3.78 13.21 -0.88
CA GLN A 148 3.22 13.70 -2.14
C GLN A 148 2.94 12.53 -3.09
N THR A 149 1.72 12.42 -3.57
CA THR A 149 1.35 11.40 -4.57
C THR A 149 1.64 11.84 -6.00
N GLY A 150 1.80 13.13 -6.22
CA GLY A 150 1.94 13.72 -7.55
C GLY A 150 0.61 13.87 -8.30
N LEU A 151 -0.50 13.52 -7.67
CA LEU A 151 -1.84 13.63 -8.23
C LEU A 151 -2.57 14.83 -7.64
N LYS A 152 -2.90 15.80 -8.49
CA LYS A 152 -3.58 17.05 -8.08
C LYS A 152 -4.83 16.78 -7.24
N ALA A 153 -5.69 15.87 -7.68
CA ALA A 153 -6.92 15.56 -6.97
C ALA A 153 -6.69 15.03 -5.54
N ILE A 154 -5.61 14.30 -5.32
CA ILE A 154 -5.29 13.73 -4.00
C ILE A 154 -4.55 14.75 -3.14
N ASP A 155 -3.44 15.29 -3.65
CA ASP A 155 -2.57 16.18 -2.86
C ASP A 155 -3.28 17.49 -2.45
N THR A 156 -4.32 17.92 -3.20
CA THR A 156 -5.14 19.09 -2.88
C THR A 156 -6.31 18.79 -1.95
N LEU A 157 -7.03 17.69 -2.18
CA LEU A 157 -8.32 17.41 -1.54
C LEU A 157 -8.23 16.41 -0.38
N ILE A 158 -7.30 15.44 -0.49
CA ILE A 158 -7.14 14.32 0.42
C ILE A 158 -5.64 14.10 0.70
N PRO A 159 -4.96 15.11 1.26
CA PRO A 159 -3.51 15.04 1.43
C PRO A 159 -3.12 13.90 2.37
N VAL A 160 -2.04 13.21 2.00
CA VAL A 160 -1.48 12.08 2.76
C VAL A 160 -0.17 12.53 3.41
N GLY A 161 0.02 12.18 4.67
CA GLY A 161 1.24 12.48 5.43
C GLY A 161 2.12 11.26 5.64
N ARG A 162 3.41 11.50 5.89
CA ARG A 162 4.39 10.46 6.21
C ARG A 162 4.05 9.77 7.53
N GLY A 163 3.75 8.49 7.48
CA GLY A 163 3.29 7.70 8.62
C GLY A 163 1.78 7.53 8.72
N GLN A 164 1.01 8.10 7.78
CA GLN A 164 -0.43 7.94 7.69
C GLN A 164 -0.80 6.61 7.01
N ARG A 165 -1.99 6.12 7.34
CA ARG A 165 -2.66 5.01 6.66
C ARG A 165 -3.83 5.58 5.89
N GLU A 166 -3.72 5.64 4.57
CA GLU A 166 -4.79 6.16 3.73
C GLU A 166 -5.28 5.07 2.79
N LEU A 167 -6.56 4.71 2.91
CA LEU A 167 -7.18 3.64 2.14
C LEU A 167 -7.49 4.11 0.72
N ILE A 168 -7.14 3.30 -0.27
CA ILE A 168 -7.64 3.45 -1.64
C ILE A 168 -8.74 2.42 -1.86
N ILE A 169 -9.97 2.87 -2.09
CA ILE A 169 -11.14 1.99 -2.16
C ILE A 169 -11.98 2.28 -3.39
N GLY A 170 -12.53 1.25 -4.02
CA GLY A 170 -13.40 1.35 -5.19
C GLY A 170 -13.57 0.03 -5.92
N ASP A 171 -14.45 0.00 -6.91
CA ASP A 171 -14.73 -1.18 -7.72
C ASP A 171 -13.54 -1.58 -8.60
N ARG A 172 -13.64 -2.72 -9.25
CA ARG A 172 -12.65 -3.16 -10.26
C ARG A 172 -12.46 -2.11 -11.33
N GLN A 173 -11.21 -1.96 -11.80
CA GLN A 173 -10.84 -1.09 -12.93
C GLN A 173 -11.18 0.40 -12.74
N THR A 174 -11.32 0.88 -11.51
CA THR A 174 -11.50 2.31 -11.22
C THR A 174 -10.20 3.10 -11.11
N GLY A 175 -9.05 2.45 -11.30
CA GLY A 175 -7.74 3.10 -11.27
C GLY A 175 -7.01 3.05 -9.92
N LYS A 176 -7.42 2.17 -8.98
CA LYS A 176 -6.78 2.04 -7.65
C LYS A 176 -5.27 1.79 -7.75
N THR A 177 -4.87 0.78 -8.51
CA THR A 177 -3.46 0.45 -8.75
C THR A 177 -2.71 1.60 -9.42
N ALA A 178 -3.35 2.30 -10.37
CA ALA A 178 -2.74 3.43 -11.05
C ALA A 178 -2.38 4.57 -10.09
N VAL A 179 -3.29 4.92 -9.17
CA VAL A 179 -3.03 5.91 -8.11
C VAL A 179 -1.84 5.50 -7.25
N ALA A 180 -1.76 4.23 -6.87
CA ALA A 180 -0.66 3.70 -6.07
C ALA A 180 0.68 3.75 -6.81
N ILE A 181 0.71 3.38 -8.09
CA ILE A 181 1.91 3.42 -8.93
C ILE A 181 2.37 4.86 -9.18
N ASP A 182 1.44 5.79 -9.42
CA ASP A 182 1.76 7.22 -9.54
C ASP A 182 2.41 7.76 -8.26
N ALA A 183 1.92 7.37 -7.09
CA ALA A 183 2.53 7.74 -5.81
C ALA A 183 3.98 7.22 -5.67
N ILE A 184 4.28 6.03 -6.18
CA ILE A 184 5.65 5.51 -6.21
C ILE A 184 6.51 6.29 -7.21
N ILE A 185 6.05 6.48 -8.44
CA ILE A 185 6.78 7.18 -9.50
C ILE A 185 7.13 8.61 -9.06
N ASN A 186 6.22 9.27 -8.38
CA ASN A 186 6.42 10.65 -7.89
C ASN A 186 7.59 10.79 -6.91
N GLN A 187 8.04 9.72 -6.27
CA GLN A 187 9.15 9.76 -5.33
C GLN A 187 10.53 9.83 -6.00
N LYS A 188 10.60 9.77 -7.34
CA LYS A 188 11.87 9.74 -8.09
C LYS A 188 12.77 10.93 -7.73
N THR A 189 12.27 12.14 -7.88
CA THR A 189 13.06 13.38 -7.67
C THR A 189 13.60 13.45 -6.25
N ILE A 190 12.82 13.07 -5.25
CA ILE A 190 13.24 13.12 -3.86
C ILE A 190 14.27 12.02 -3.53
N ASN A 191 14.18 10.87 -4.20
CA ASN A 191 15.14 9.79 -4.04
C ASN A 191 16.44 10.00 -4.83
N GLU A 192 16.44 10.86 -5.83
CA GLU A 192 17.65 11.28 -6.56
C GLU A 192 18.43 12.38 -5.80
N SER A 193 17.85 12.98 -4.75
CA SER A 193 18.55 13.96 -3.90
C SER A 193 19.59 13.28 -3.00
N ASP A 194 20.60 14.02 -2.57
CA ASP A 194 21.62 13.54 -1.64
C ASP A 194 21.15 13.51 -0.17
N ASP A 195 20.00 14.11 0.12
CA ASP A 195 19.45 14.19 1.47
C ASP A 195 18.70 12.91 1.84
N GLU A 196 19.38 12.00 2.51
CA GLU A 196 18.84 10.72 2.95
C GLU A 196 17.59 10.86 3.83
N LYS A 197 17.48 11.94 4.60
CA LYS A 197 16.31 12.19 5.47
C LYS A 197 15.05 12.55 4.71
N LYS A 198 15.17 12.96 3.45
CA LYS A 198 14.01 13.28 2.60
C LYS A 198 13.55 12.09 1.77
N LYS A 199 14.46 11.13 1.48
CA LYS A 199 14.14 9.97 0.64
C LYS A 199 12.95 9.21 1.14
N LEU A 200 12.21 8.62 0.23
CA LEU A 200 11.05 7.78 0.51
C LEU A 200 11.20 6.46 -0.28
N TYR A 201 11.58 5.41 0.43
CA TYR A 201 11.69 4.07 -0.14
C TYR A 201 10.32 3.45 -0.27
N CYS A 202 10.11 2.65 -1.31
CA CYS A 202 8.80 2.11 -1.62
C CYS A 202 8.79 0.58 -1.54
N VAL A 203 7.70 0.03 -1.07
CA VAL A 203 7.40 -1.40 -1.09
C VAL A 203 6.03 -1.58 -1.75
N TYR A 204 5.98 -2.35 -2.83
CA TYR A 204 4.74 -2.70 -3.50
C TYR A 204 4.43 -4.17 -3.26
N VAL A 205 3.31 -4.46 -2.61
CA VAL A 205 2.87 -5.83 -2.32
C VAL A 205 1.72 -6.19 -3.25
N ALA A 206 1.97 -7.13 -4.17
CA ALA A 206 0.97 -7.69 -5.08
C ALA A 206 0.37 -8.96 -4.47
N ILE A 207 -0.93 -8.99 -4.26
CA ILE A 207 -1.64 -10.09 -3.61
C ILE A 207 -2.67 -10.67 -4.57
N GLU A 208 -2.55 -11.96 -4.90
CA GLU A 208 -3.44 -12.68 -5.84
C GLU A 208 -3.56 -12.04 -7.23
N GLN A 209 -2.59 -11.24 -7.63
CA GLN A 209 -2.56 -10.67 -8.98
C GLN A 209 -2.03 -11.69 -10.00
N LYS A 210 -2.44 -11.54 -11.27
CA LYS A 210 -1.87 -12.33 -12.37
C LYS A 210 -0.39 -12.03 -12.55
N ARG A 211 0.43 -13.04 -12.83
CA ARG A 211 1.87 -12.86 -13.09
C ARG A 211 2.15 -11.84 -14.19
N SER A 212 1.32 -11.81 -15.24
CA SER A 212 1.43 -10.82 -16.31
C SER A 212 1.20 -9.39 -15.84
N THR A 213 0.26 -9.19 -14.92
CA THR A 213 -0.02 -7.88 -14.32
C THR A 213 1.15 -7.41 -13.46
N VAL A 214 1.70 -8.29 -12.62
CA VAL A 214 2.88 -7.99 -11.80
C VAL A 214 4.08 -7.64 -12.69
N ALA A 215 4.33 -8.43 -13.75
CA ALA A 215 5.40 -8.15 -14.70
C ALA A 215 5.24 -6.79 -15.38
N GLN A 216 4.02 -6.42 -15.76
CA GLN A 216 3.73 -5.11 -16.35
C GLN A 216 3.96 -3.95 -15.36
N ILE A 217 3.58 -4.12 -14.08
CA ILE A 217 3.83 -3.12 -13.03
C ILE A 217 5.33 -2.95 -12.82
N VAL A 218 6.08 -4.04 -12.68
CA VAL A 218 7.54 -4.00 -12.53
C VAL A 218 8.17 -3.26 -13.72
N LYS A 219 7.76 -3.58 -14.94
CA LYS A 219 8.25 -2.89 -16.14
C LYS A 219 7.91 -1.40 -16.12
N THR A 220 6.70 -1.03 -15.76
CA THR A 220 6.28 0.40 -15.64
C THR A 220 7.17 1.15 -14.62
N LEU A 221 7.47 0.52 -13.49
CA LEU A 221 8.35 1.10 -12.48
C LEU A 221 9.81 1.17 -12.96
N GLU A 222 10.29 0.18 -13.72
CA GLU A 222 11.62 0.19 -14.34
C GLU A 222 11.74 1.31 -15.37
N ASP A 223 10.78 1.42 -16.28
CA ASP A 223 10.75 2.45 -17.34
C ASP A 223 10.71 3.86 -16.74
N ALA A 224 10.02 4.04 -15.62
CA ALA A 224 10.00 5.30 -14.87
C ALA A 224 11.27 5.53 -14.03
N GLY A 225 12.15 4.54 -13.89
CA GLY A 225 13.33 4.59 -13.02
C GLY A 225 13.02 4.42 -11.53
N ALA A 226 11.79 4.03 -11.18
CA ALA A 226 11.31 3.92 -9.81
C ALA A 226 11.75 2.63 -9.11
N MET A 227 12.14 1.59 -9.86
CA MET A 227 12.65 0.34 -9.27
C MET A 227 13.93 0.55 -8.45
N LYS A 228 14.70 1.60 -8.70
CA LYS A 228 15.93 1.89 -7.94
C LYS A 228 15.69 2.10 -6.44
N TYR A 229 14.49 2.51 -6.05
CA TYR A 229 14.10 2.75 -4.66
C TYR A 229 12.86 1.93 -4.23
N THR A 230 12.49 0.94 -5.03
CA THR A 230 11.29 0.13 -4.80
C THR A 230 11.63 -1.34 -4.66
N THR A 231 11.03 -2.02 -3.70
CA THR A 231 11.00 -3.48 -3.56
C THR A 231 9.60 -3.98 -3.87
N VAL A 232 9.48 -5.02 -4.67
CA VAL A 232 8.21 -5.67 -4.98
C VAL A 232 8.13 -7.00 -4.25
N VAL A 233 7.04 -7.23 -3.52
CA VAL A 233 6.71 -8.53 -2.90
C VAL A 233 5.47 -9.06 -3.60
N ALA A 234 5.56 -10.23 -4.22
CA ALA A 234 4.48 -10.78 -5.02
C ALA A 234 4.08 -12.18 -4.54
N ALA A 235 2.81 -12.32 -4.16
CA ALA A 235 2.13 -13.59 -4.04
C ALA A 235 1.00 -13.63 -5.07
N THR A 236 1.26 -14.28 -6.19
CA THR A 236 0.38 -14.25 -7.38
C THR A 236 -0.82 -15.17 -7.23
N ALA A 237 -1.78 -15.07 -8.15
CA ALA A 237 -2.98 -15.90 -8.17
C ALA A 237 -2.71 -17.41 -8.29
N SER A 238 -1.52 -17.80 -8.76
CA SER A 238 -1.08 -19.19 -8.84
C SER A 238 -0.34 -19.68 -7.59
N ASP A 239 -0.07 -18.80 -6.64
CA ASP A 239 0.61 -19.17 -5.40
C ASP A 239 -0.38 -19.61 -4.34
N ALA A 240 0.05 -20.47 -3.41
CA ALA A 240 -0.79 -20.97 -2.35
C ALA A 240 -1.30 -19.87 -1.41
N ALA A 241 -2.51 -20.02 -0.89
CA ALA A 241 -3.14 -19.06 0.01
C ALA A 241 -2.26 -18.63 1.20
N PRO A 242 -1.45 -19.48 1.83
CA PRO A 242 -0.51 -19.08 2.87
C PRO A 242 0.51 -18.02 2.45
N LEU A 243 1.00 -18.06 1.20
CA LEU A 243 1.90 -17.04 0.67
C LEU A 243 1.18 -15.70 0.45
N GLN A 244 -0.06 -15.74 -0.02
CA GLN A 244 -0.90 -14.54 -0.19
C GLN A 244 -1.24 -13.90 1.17
N PHE A 245 -1.45 -14.72 2.20
CA PHE A 245 -1.64 -14.25 3.57
C PHE A 245 -0.38 -13.58 4.11
N LEU A 246 0.80 -14.18 3.90
CA LEU A 246 2.06 -13.74 4.48
C LEU A 246 2.67 -12.52 3.78
N ALA A 247 2.52 -12.39 2.46
CA ALA A 247 3.16 -11.36 1.66
C ALA A 247 2.99 -9.92 2.19
N PRO A 248 1.81 -9.47 2.65
CA PRO A 248 1.65 -8.16 3.25
C PRO A 248 2.51 -7.94 4.50
N TYR A 249 2.64 -8.95 5.35
CA TYR A 249 3.48 -8.89 6.54
C TYR A 249 4.96 -8.85 6.19
N THR A 250 5.39 -9.64 5.20
CA THR A 250 6.75 -9.60 4.67
C THR A 250 7.09 -8.21 4.13
N GLY A 251 6.20 -7.64 3.29
CA GLY A 251 6.37 -6.27 2.78
C GLY A 251 6.41 -5.24 3.90
N CYS A 252 5.56 -5.37 4.91
CA CYS A 252 5.54 -4.49 6.07
C CYS A 252 6.87 -4.52 6.83
N THR A 253 7.43 -5.71 7.06
CA THR A 253 8.72 -5.90 7.72
C THR A 253 9.86 -5.24 6.94
N ILE A 254 9.83 -5.31 5.61
CA ILE A 254 10.79 -4.60 4.75
C ILE A 254 10.64 -3.09 4.89
N GLY A 255 9.42 -2.57 4.89
CA GLY A 255 9.14 -1.15 5.09
C GLY A 255 9.55 -0.65 6.48
N GLU A 256 9.33 -1.44 7.52
CA GLU A 256 9.72 -1.13 8.90
C GLU A 256 11.24 -1.01 9.08
N TYR A 257 12.02 -1.73 8.28
CA TYR A 257 13.48 -1.59 8.31
C TYR A 257 13.89 -0.13 8.08
N PHE A 258 13.29 0.54 7.11
CA PHE A 258 13.57 1.96 6.82
C PHE A 258 13.07 2.85 7.95
N ARG A 259 11.83 2.68 8.41
CA ARG A 259 11.24 3.44 9.53
C ARG A 259 12.10 3.35 10.78
N ASP A 260 12.49 2.15 11.17
CA ASP A 260 13.23 1.90 12.42
C ASP A 260 14.68 2.40 12.38
N ASN A 261 15.22 2.65 11.18
CA ASN A 261 16.54 3.23 10.96
C ASN A 261 16.48 4.73 10.63
N GLY A 262 15.42 5.42 11.00
CA GLY A 262 15.29 6.87 10.83
C GLY A 262 15.07 7.33 9.39
N MET A 263 14.70 6.42 8.49
CA MET A 263 14.36 6.66 7.10
C MET A 263 12.84 6.67 6.90
N HIS A 264 12.40 6.91 5.68
CA HIS A 264 10.97 6.91 5.35
C HIS A 264 10.66 5.86 4.31
N ALA A 265 9.53 5.18 4.48
CA ALA A 265 9.02 4.22 3.52
C ALA A 265 7.55 4.43 3.24
N LEU A 266 7.15 4.08 2.02
CA LEU A 266 5.77 3.96 1.54
C LEU A 266 5.52 2.49 1.22
N ILE A 267 4.45 1.92 1.76
CA ILE A 267 4.01 0.58 1.42
C ILE A 267 2.62 0.59 0.81
N ILE A 268 2.47 -0.17 -0.25
CA ILE A 268 1.21 -0.36 -0.96
C ILE A 268 0.83 -1.83 -0.84
N TYR A 269 -0.41 -2.09 -0.42
CA TYR A 269 -0.99 -3.43 -0.36
C TYR A 269 -2.08 -3.56 -1.43
N ASP A 270 -1.78 -4.23 -2.52
CA ASP A 270 -2.68 -4.37 -3.67
C ASP A 270 -3.08 -5.85 -3.90
N ASP A 271 -4.18 -6.33 -3.30
CA ASP A 271 -5.09 -5.65 -2.37
C ASP A 271 -5.35 -6.50 -1.10
N LEU A 272 -5.77 -5.84 -0.03
CA LEU A 272 -6.07 -6.51 1.24
C LEU A 272 -7.39 -7.30 1.22
N SER A 273 -8.30 -7.05 0.27
CA SER A 273 -9.49 -7.87 0.06
C SER A 273 -9.09 -9.31 -0.28
N LYS A 274 -8.06 -9.47 -1.10
CA LYS A 274 -7.52 -10.78 -1.48
C LYS A 274 -6.81 -11.47 -0.32
N GLN A 275 -6.05 -10.72 0.48
CA GLN A 275 -5.48 -11.27 1.71
C GLN A 275 -6.55 -11.83 2.64
N ALA A 276 -7.66 -11.10 2.83
CA ALA A 276 -8.77 -11.57 3.65
C ALA A 276 -9.40 -12.86 3.10
N VAL A 277 -9.55 -12.96 1.77
CA VAL A 277 -10.05 -14.18 1.11
C VAL A 277 -9.10 -15.36 1.34
N ALA A 278 -7.79 -15.17 1.17
CA ALA A 278 -6.78 -16.20 1.45
C ALA A 278 -6.84 -16.66 2.92
N TYR A 279 -6.96 -15.72 3.85
CA TYR A 279 -7.09 -16.02 5.27
C TYR A 279 -8.37 -16.77 5.61
N ARG A 280 -9.49 -16.41 4.99
CA ARG A 280 -10.76 -17.14 5.09
C ARG A 280 -10.62 -18.58 4.61
N GLN A 281 -10.00 -18.79 3.46
CA GLN A 281 -9.73 -20.12 2.90
C GLN A 281 -8.93 -20.97 3.88
N MET A 282 -7.80 -20.48 4.36
CA MET A 282 -6.96 -21.17 5.33
C MET A 282 -7.71 -21.49 6.63
N SER A 283 -8.48 -20.54 7.16
CA SER A 283 -9.24 -20.69 8.39
C SER A 283 -10.33 -21.76 8.28
N LEU A 284 -11.03 -21.84 7.15
CA LEU A 284 -12.03 -22.87 6.89
C LEU A 284 -11.39 -24.25 6.78
N LEU A 285 -10.26 -24.37 6.09
CA LEU A 285 -9.51 -25.62 5.97
C LEU A 285 -8.95 -26.11 7.33
N LEU A 286 -8.55 -25.16 8.18
CA LEU A 286 -8.16 -25.44 9.57
C LEU A 286 -9.37 -25.68 10.50
N ARG A 287 -10.60 -25.70 9.97
CA ARG A 287 -11.85 -25.89 10.72
C ARG A 287 -12.11 -24.85 11.81
N ARG A 288 -11.58 -23.64 11.67
CA ARG A 288 -11.95 -22.52 12.53
C ARG A 288 -13.42 -22.15 12.27
N PRO A 289 -14.21 -21.85 13.32
CA PRO A 289 -15.62 -21.51 13.14
C PRO A 289 -15.78 -20.23 12.30
N PRO A 290 -16.60 -20.25 11.23
CA PRO A 290 -16.84 -19.07 10.40
C PRO A 290 -17.79 -18.08 11.10
N GLY A 291 -17.53 -16.79 10.89
CA GLY A 291 -18.41 -15.68 11.27
C GLY A 291 -19.12 -15.06 10.06
N ARG A 292 -19.28 -13.73 10.09
CA ARG A 292 -19.92 -12.97 9.00
C ARG A 292 -19.20 -13.21 7.67
N GLU A 293 -19.94 -13.46 6.60
CA GLU A 293 -19.44 -13.75 5.25
C GLU A 293 -18.40 -14.88 5.21
N ALA A 294 -18.53 -15.84 6.15
CA ALA A 294 -17.61 -16.95 6.36
C ALA A 294 -16.16 -16.55 6.72
N TYR A 295 -15.90 -15.31 7.08
CA TYR A 295 -14.62 -14.90 7.63
C TYR A 295 -14.45 -15.40 9.07
N PRO A 296 -13.22 -15.72 9.51
CA PRO A 296 -12.95 -16.04 10.90
C PRO A 296 -13.14 -14.82 11.80
N GLY A 297 -13.44 -15.05 13.09
CA GLY A 297 -13.74 -13.98 14.03
C GLY A 297 -12.62 -12.95 14.25
N ASP A 298 -11.39 -13.32 13.91
CA ASP A 298 -10.19 -12.47 14.04
C ASP A 298 -9.77 -11.76 12.74
N VAL A 299 -10.64 -11.73 11.70
CA VAL A 299 -10.30 -11.06 10.43
C VAL A 299 -10.09 -9.55 10.58
N PHE A 300 -10.74 -8.88 11.53
CA PHE A 300 -10.45 -7.50 11.87
C PHE A 300 -9.00 -7.37 12.36
N TYR A 301 -8.57 -8.25 13.23
CA TYR A 301 -7.21 -8.26 13.78
C TYR A 301 -6.16 -8.57 12.70
N LEU A 302 -6.49 -9.36 11.68
CA LEU A 302 -5.62 -9.59 10.52
C LEU A 302 -5.13 -8.26 9.91
N HIS A 303 -6.03 -7.34 9.64
CA HIS A 303 -5.70 -6.06 9.02
C HIS A 303 -5.24 -5.00 10.04
N SER A 304 -5.82 -4.97 11.24
CA SER A 304 -5.44 -3.97 12.24
C SER A 304 -4.01 -4.16 12.73
N ARG A 305 -3.58 -5.39 13.02
CA ARG A 305 -2.19 -5.67 13.43
C ARG A 305 -1.17 -5.38 12.33
N LEU A 306 -1.57 -5.45 11.05
CA LEU A 306 -0.74 -5.07 9.92
C LEU A 306 -0.66 -3.54 9.76
N LEU A 307 -1.80 -2.88 9.68
CA LEU A 307 -1.89 -1.45 9.37
C LEU A 307 -1.43 -0.55 10.52
N GLU A 308 -1.59 -0.97 11.78
CA GLU A 308 -1.08 -0.25 12.94
C GLU A 308 0.47 -0.17 12.99
N ARG A 309 1.16 -0.99 12.22
CA ARG A 309 2.62 -0.93 12.07
C ARG A 309 3.08 0.27 11.24
N ALA A 310 2.20 0.81 10.40
CA ALA A 310 2.44 2.08 9.71
C ALA A 310 2.30 3.24 10.71
N ALA A 311 3.36 4.01 10.88
CA ALA A 311 3.43 5.09 11.85
C ALA A 311 4.55 6.09 11.53
N LYS A 312 4.45 7.29 12.07
CA LYS A 312 5.54 8.25 12.21
C LYS A 312 6.15 8.08 13.60
N LEU A 313 7.43 7.80 13.66
CA LEU A 313 8.16 7.74 14.93
C LEU A 313 8.62 9.14 15.37
N SER A 314 8.71 9.31 16.70
CA SER A 314 9.24 10.54 17.29
C SER A 314 10.75 10.68 17.00
N GLU A 315 11.26 11.91 17.09
CA GLU A 315 12.69 12.19 16.90
C GLU A 315 13.58 11.39 17.86
N ALA A 316 13.12 11.18 19.10
CA ALA A 316 13.82 10.34 20.08
C ALA A 316 13.95 8.87 19.65
N ASN A 317 13.08 8.43 18.73
CA ASN A 317 13.09 7.09 18.14
C ASN A 317 13.55 7.09 16.67
N GLY A 318 14.34 8.08 16.27
CA GLY A 318 14.95 8.20 14.96
C GLY A 318 14.15 8.97 13.92
N GLY A 319 12.92 9.39 14.21
CA GLY A 319 12.11 10.24 13.33
C GLY A 319 11.65 9.59 12.01
N GLY A 320 11.87 8.29 11.84
CA GLY A 320 11.46 7.56 10.63
C GLY A 320 9.94 7.40 10.49
N SER A 321 9.49 7.01 9.31
CA SER A 321 8.06 6.77 9.05
C SER A 321 7.81 5.60 8.11
N LEU A 322 6.67 4.96 8.28
CA LEU A 322 6.09 4.01 7.34
C LEU A 322 4.68 4.46 7.02
N THR A 323 4.45 4.88 5.79
CA THR A 323 3.15 5.30 5.25
C THR A 323 2.51 4.14 4.53
N ALA A 324 1.25 3.85 4.78
CA ALA A 324 0.54 2.74 4.14
C ALA A 324 -0.59 3.25 3.24
N LEU A 325 -0.62 2.73 2.02
CA LEU A 325 -1.73 2.85 1.08
C LEU A 325 -2.33 1.46 0.83
N PRO A 326 -3.17 0.95 1.73
CA PRO A 326 -3.92 -0.28 1.49
C PRO A 326 -4.96 -0.05 0.41
N ILE A 327 -5.15 -1.06 -0.44
CA ILE A 327 -6.19 -1.09 -1.45
C ILE A 327 -7.27 -2.08 -1.02
N ILE A 328 -8.53 -1.68 -1.15
CA ILE A 328 -9.72 -2.52 -0.97
C ILE A 328 -10.57 -2.46 -2.22
N GLU A 329 -11.00 -3.62 -2.69
CA GLU A 329 -11.94 -3.75 -3.79
C GLU A 329 -13.37 -3.82 -3.26
N THR A 330 -14.25 -2.97 -3.80
CA THR A 330 -15.70 -3.02 -3.57
C THR A 330 -16.42 -3.71 -4.72
N GLN A 331 -17.67 -4.09 -4.50
CA GLN A 331 -18.58 -4.55 -5.52
C GLN A 331 -19.76 -3.56 -5.58
N ALA A 332 -20.03 -3.03 -6.76
CA ALA A 332 -21.09 -2.04 -7.00
C ALA A 332 -21.03 -0.82 -6.05
N GLY A 333 -19.83 -0.40 -5.66
CA GLY A 333 -19.62 0.73 -4.76
C GLY A 333 -20.04 0.49 -3.30
N ASP A 334 -20.34 -0.76 -2.91
CA ASP A 334 -20.77 -1.08 -1.55
C ASP A 334 -19.62 -0.99 -0.54
N VAL A 335 -19.55 0.12 0.16
CA VAL A 335 -18.59 0.35 1.27
C VAL A 335 -19.09 -0.21 2.61
N SER A 336 -20.35 -0.69 2.69
CA SER A 336 -20.95 -1.25 3.89
C SER A 336 -20.66 -2.75 4.08
N ALA A 337 -20.03 -3.39 3.08
CA ALA A 337 -19.58 -4.78 3.17
C ALA A 337 -18.56 -4.96 4.31
N TYR A 338 -18.36 -6.20 4.74
CA TYR A 338 -17.64 -6.49 5.98
C TYR A 338 -16.17 -6.03 5.96
N ILE A 339 -15.42 -6.44 4.94
CA ILE A 339 -14.00 -6.07 4.84
C ILE A 339 -13.79 -4.57 4.60
N PRO A 340 -14.51 -3.90 3.66
CA PRO A 340 -14.43 -2.44 3.51
C PRO A 340 -14.65 -1.68 4.81
N THR A 341 -15.72 -2.00 5.54
CA THR A 341 -16.06 -1.35 6.82
C THR A 341 -14.95 -1.49 7.86
N ASN A 342 -14.36 -2.69 7.97
CA ASN A 342 -13.26 -2.94 8.89
C ASN A 342 -12.04 -2.07 8.55
N VAL A 343 -11.63 -2.03 7.28
CA VAL A 343 -10.43 -1.30 6.88
C VAL A 343 -10.62 0.22 6.95
N ILE A 344 -11.82 0.74 6.61
CA ILE A 344 -12.17 2.16 6.80
C ILE A 344 -12.01 2.56 8.27
N SER A 345 -12.40 1.70 9.22
CA SER A 345 -12.28 2.00 10.65
C SER A 345 -10.83 1.98 11.16
N ILE A 346 -9.96 1.18 10.56
CA ILE A 346 -8.54 1.06 10.94
C ILE A 346 -7.70 2.20 10.37
N THR A 347 -8.07 2.73 9.19
CA THR A 347 -7.28 3.72 8.47
C THR A 347 -7.58 5.17 8.91
N ASP A 348 -6.69 6.09 8.55
CA ASP A 348 -6.77 7.51 8.87
C ASP A 348 -7.49 8.33 7.79
N GLY A 349 -8.27 7.66 6.98
CA GLY A 349 -9.07 8.21 5.89
C GLY A 349 -9.10 7.28 4.69
N GLN A 350 -9.79 7.72 3.65
CA GLN A 350 -9.96 6.95 2.41
C GLN A 350 -10.02 7.86 1.17
N ILE A 351 -9.46 7.36 0.09
CA ILE A 351 -9.61 7.84 -1.29
C ILE A 351 -10.61 6.93 -1.98
N PHE A 352 -11.83 7.40 -2.15
CA PHE A 352 -12.89 6.63 -2.81
C PHE A 352 -12.89 6.88 -4.31
N LEU A 353 -12.65 5.83 -5.10
CA LEU A 353 -12.69 5.87 -6.56
C LEU A 353 -14.03 5.32 -7.06
N GLU A 354 -14.78 6.15 -7.78
CA GLU A 354 -16.14 5.87 -8.21
C GLU A 354 -16.19 5.47 -9.68
N THR A 355 -16.87 4.35 -9.97
CA THR A 355 -17.03 3.81 -11.33
C THR A 355 -17.74 4.80 -12.27
N GLN A 356 -18.74 5.52 -11.77
CA GLN A 356 -19.49 6.49 -12.58
C GLN A 356 -18.56 7.62 -13.05
N LEU A 357 -17.75 8.18 -12.18
CA LEU A 357 -16.78 9.23 -12.53
C LEU A 357 -15.73 8.72 -13.52
N PHE A 358 -15.26 7.48 -13.32
CA PHE A 358 -14.31 6.85 -14.23
C PHE A 358 -14.87 6.71 -15.66
N ASN A 359 -16.12 6.28 -15.79
CA ASN A 359 -16.82 6.13 -17.07
C ASN A 359 -17.12 7.48 -17.73
N GLN A 360 -17.29 8.54 -16.95
CA GLN A 360 -17.42 9.92 -17.44
C GLN A 360 -16.08 10.54 -17.89
N GLY A 361 -14.97 9.79 -17.80
CA GLY A 361 -13.65 10.27 -18.18
C GLY A 361 -12.99 11.17 -17.13
N ILE A 362 -13.51 11.23 -15.91
CA ILE A 362 -12.88 11.92 -14.78
C ILE A 362 -11.86 10.98 -14.18
N ARG A 363 -10.58 11.25 -14.44
CA ARG A 363 -9.46 10.39 -14.00
C ARG A 363 -8.34 11.24 -13.40
N PRO A 364 -7.90 10.95 -12.15
CA PRO A 364 -8.40 9.90 -11.26
C PRO A 364 -9.86 10.13 -10.84
N ALA A 365 -10.59 9.02 -10.70
CA ALA A 365 -12.05 9.03 -10.46
C ALA A 365 -12.40 9.28 -8.98
N VAL A 366 -11.78 10.27 -8.37
CA VAL A 366 -11.90 10.55 -6.93
C VAL A 366 -13.27 11.16 -6.62
N ASN A 367 -14.03 10.48 -5.78
CA ASN A 367 -15.25 11.05 -5.21
C ASN A 367 -14.90 11.95 -4.02
N VAL A 368 -14.97 13.26 -4.21
CA VAL A 368 -14.57 14.27 -3.21
C VAL A 368 -15.46 14.23 -1.96
N GLY A 369 -16.74 13.85 -2.11
CA GLY A 369 -17.70 13.79 -1.00
C GLY A 369 -17.47 12.61 -0.05
N LEU A 370 -17.06 11.46 -0.59
CA LEU A 370 -16.83 10.23 0.19
C LEU A 370 -15.36 10.07 0.62
N SER A 371 -14.47 10.87 0.05
CA SER A 371 -13.04 10.82 0.36
C SER A 371 -12.68 11.75 1.49
N VAL A 372 -11.89 11.25 2.43
CA VAL A 372 -11.51 11.97 3.65
C VAL A 372 -10.06 11.66 4.02
N SER A 373 -9.28 12.69 4.37
CA SER A 373 -8.03 12.55 5.10
C SER A 373 -8.20 13.10 6.51
N ARG A 374 -7.99 12.27 7.53
CA ARG A 374 -8.08 12.71 8.93
C ARG A 374 -6.90 13.58 9.36
N VAL A 375 -5.78 13.50 8.67
CA VAL A 375 -4.62 14.38 8.86
C VAL A 375 -4.86 15.73 8.19
N GLY A 376 -5.44 15.70 7.00
CA GLY A 376 -5.86 16.90 6.28
C GLY A 376 -4.69 17.86 5.97
N SER A 377 -4.94 19.15 6.10
CA SER A 377 -3.98 20.20 5.73
C SER A 377 -2.68 20.23 6.56
N ALA A 378 -2.59 19.46 7.66
CA ALA A 378 -1.32 19.26 8.36
C ALA A 378 -0.29 18.51 7.50
N ALA A 379 -0.77 17.69 6.55
CA ALA A 379 0.05 16.97 5.57
C ALA A 379 0.26 17.73 4.25
N GLN A 380 0.05 19.02 4.22
CA GLN A 380 0.28 19.88 3.04
C GLN A 380 1.43 20.84 3.28
N THR A 381 2.17 21.16 2.22
CA THR A 381 3.09 22.30 2.23
C THR A 381 2.33 23.61 2.43
N LYS A 382 2.99 24.64 2.94
CA LYS A 382 2.36 25.97 3.15
C LYS A 382 1.82 26.55 1.83
N ALA A 383 2.53 26.33 0.73
CA ALA A 383 2.12 26.75 -0.60
C ALA A 383 0.81 26.04 -1.03
N MET A 384 0.77 24.72 -0.92
CA MET A 384 -0.42 23.95 -1.27
C MET A 384 -1.62 24.33 -0.39
N LYS A 385 -1.42 24.44 0.92
CA LYS A 385 -2.47 24.86 1.86
C LYS A 385 -3.05 26.23 1.50
N LYS A 386 -2.21 27.16 1.06
CA LYS A 386 -2.64 28.53 0.66
C LYS A 386 -3.53 28.51 -0.59
N VAL A 387 -3.24 27.64 -1.56
CA VAL A 387 -3.99 27.61 -2.83
C VAL A 387 -5.17 26.62 -2.80
N ALA A 388 -5.06 25.51 -2.07
CA ALA A 388 -6.07 24.46 -2.06
C ALA A 388 -7.20 24.68 -1.02
N GLY A 389 -7.11 25.71 -0.18
CA GLY A 389 -8.02 25.88 0.96
C GLY A 389 -9.51 25.97 0.62
N SER A 390 -9.85 26.56 -0.54
CA SER A 390 -11.25 26.72 -0.96
C SER A 390 -11.75 25.64 -1.93
N ILE A 391 -10.85 24.94 -2.61
CA ILE A 391 -11.21 24.06 -3.74
C ILE A 391 -12.19 22.93 -3.35
N LYS A 392 -12.04 22.37 -2.16
CA LYS A 392 -12.93 21.30 -1.68
C LYS A 392 -14.36 21.80 -1.49
N LEU A 393 -14.52 23.00 -0.93
CA LEU A 393 -15.82 23.62 -0.75
C LEU A 393 -16.45 24.00 -2.08
N GLU A 394 -15.67 24.59 -3.00
CA GLU A 394 -16.13 24.96 -4.34
C GLU A 394 -16.61 23.75 -5.13
N LEU A 395 -15.90 22.64 -5.07
CA LEU A 395 -16.30 21.40 -5.73
C LEU A 395 -17.51 20.75 -5.06
N ALA A 396 -17.67 20.84 -3.75
CA ALA A 396 -18.84 20.34 -3.04
C ALA A 396 -20.10 21.12 -3.46
N GLN A 397 -20.03 22.47 -3.47
CA GLN A 397 -21.10 23.33 -3.94
C GLN A 397 -21.44 23.09 -5.42
N TYR A 398 -20.42 22.91 -6.25
CA TYR A 398 -20.62 22.55 -7.68
C TYR A 398 -21.43 21.28 -7.84
N ARG A 399 -21.07 20.21 -7.10
CA ARG A 399 -21.76 18.91 -7.19
C ARG A 399 -23.20 19.01 -6.75
N GLU A 400 -23.48 19.74 -5.69
CA GLU A 400 -24.83 19.98 -5.19
C GLU A 400 -25.67 20.74 -6.23
N MET A 401 -25.14 21.83 -6.77
CA MET A 401 -25.85 22.62 -7.78
C MET A 401 -25.96 21.90 -9.11
N ALA A 402 -24.98 21.11 -9.52
CA ALA A 402 -25.06 20.32 -10.76
C ALA A 402 -26.18 19.26 -10.70
N ALA A 403 -26.44 18.69 -9.54
CA ALA A 403 -27.57 17.77 -9.35
C ALA A 403 -28.92 18.51 -9.49
N PHE A 404 -29.05 19.71 -8.94
CA PHE A 404 -30.25 20.55 -9.11
C PHE A 404 -30.45 21.06 -10.54
N ALA A 405 -29.36 21.42 -11.21
CA ALA A 405 -29.39 21.96 -12.57
C ALA A 405 -29.95 20.96 -13.61
N GLN A 406 -29.94 19.67 -13.33
CA GLN A 406 -30.55 18.65 -14.17
C GLN A 406 -32.11 18.75 -14.23
N PHE A 407 -32.71 19.38 -13.22
CA PHE A 407 -34.17 19.47 -13.07
C PHE A 407 -34.75 20.88 -13.28
N GLY A 408 -33.91 21.90 -13.45
CA GLY A 408 -34.34 23.31 -13.59
C GLY A 408 -33.87 23.96 -14.88
N SER A 409 -34.77 24.69 -15.57
CA SER A 409 -34.47 25.38 -16.82
C SER A 409 -33.94 26.80 -16.68
N ASP A 410 -34.21 27.46 -15.53
CA ASP A 410 -33.81 28.86 -15.30
C ASP A 410 -32.87 28.96 -14.09
N LEU A 411 -31.57 29.04 -14.41
CA LEU A 411 -30.53 29.25 -13.38
C LEU A 411 -30.16 30.73 -13.32
N ASP A 412 -30.04 31.28 -12.14
CA ASP A 412 -29.53 32.64 -11.95
C ASP A 412 -28.05 32.75 -12.34
N ALA A 413 -27.60 33.97 -12.60
CA ALA A 413 -26.23 34.25 -13.05
C ALA A 413 -25.15 33.78 -12.06
N ALA A 414 -25.45 33.80 -10.75
CA ALA A 414 -24.53 33.34 -9.70
C ALA A 414 -24.35 31.82 -9.73
N THR A 415 -25.44 31.08 -9.88
CA THR A 415 -25.45 29.62 -10.00
C THR A 415 -24.75 29.18 -11.29
N GLN A 416 -25.00 29.88 -12.42
CA GLN A 416 -24.29 29.60 -13.68
C GLN A 416 -22.78 29.80 -13.55
N LYS A 417 -22.33 30.86 -12.88
CA LYS A 417 -20.91 31.11 -12.63
C LYS A 417 -20.28 30.03 -11.76
N LEU A 418 -20.98 29.58 -10.71
CA LEU A 418 -20.54 28.50 -9.84
C LEU A 418 -20.41 27.17 -10.62
N LEU A 419 -21.40 26.83 -11.44
CA LEU A 419 -21.37 25.63 -12.28
C LEU A 419 -20.23 25.68 -13.31
N ASN A 420 -20.03 26.81 -13.98
CA ASN A 420 -18.95 27.00 -14.92
C ASN A 420 -17.59 26.80 -14.25
N ARG A 421 -17.37 27.44 -13.11
CA ARG A 421 -16.11 27.36 -12.35
C ARG A 421 -15.86 25.95 -11.82
N GLY A 422 -16.87 25.29 -11.24
CA GLY A 422 -16.75 23.92 -10.75
C GLY A 422 -16.44 22.89 -11.84
N ALA A 423 -17.06 23.06 -13.03
CA ALA A 423 -16.74 22.25 -14.20
C ALA A 423 -15.27 22.40 -14.62
N LYS A 424 -14.76 23.65 -14.65
CA LYS A 424 -13.36 23.93 -15.00
C LYS A 424 -12.37 23.41 -13.96
N LEU A 425 -12.68 23.53 -12.67
CA LEU A 425 -11.87 22.93 -11.61
C LEU A 425 -11.84 21.41 -11.70
N THR A 426 -12.98 20.78 -12.01
CA THR A 426 -13.06 19.33 -12.24
C THR A 426 -12.18 18.91 -13.42
N GLU A 427 -12.23 19.66 -14.53
CA GLU A 427 -11.38 19.40 -15.70
C GLU A 427 -9.89 19.59 -15.39
N LEU A 428 -9.55 20.62 -14.64
CA LEU A 428 -8.17 20.92 -14.21
C LEU A 428 -7.59 19.79 -13.35
N LEU A 429 -8.40 19.15 -12.50
CA LEU A 429 -7.95 18.06 -11.62
C LEU A 429 -7.74 16.73 -12.36
N LYS A 430 -8.20 16.61 -13.60
CA LYS A 430 -7.90 15.43 -14.43
C LYS A 430 -6.40 15.35 -14.70
N GLN A 431 -5.88 14.14 -14.67
CA GLN A 431 -4.45 13.88 -14.87
C GLN A 431 -4.26 12.53 -15.55
N ASN A 432 -3.31 12.48 -16.49
CA ASN A 432 -2.98 11.23 -17.16
C ASN A 432 -2.31 10.27 -16.18
N GLN A 433 -2.53 8.99 -16.42
CA GLN A 433 -1.86 7.92 -15.70
C GLN A 433 -0.33 7.97 -15.91
N TYR A 434 0.43 7.69 -14.88
CA TYR A 434 1.90 7.69 -14.87
C TYR A 434 2.54 9.03 -15.26
N SER A 435 1.86 10.11 -14.92
CA SER A 435 2.30 11.47 -15.18
C SER A 435 2.14 12.33 -13.92
N PRO A 436 2.81 11.96 -12.80
CA PRO A 436 2.73 12.75 -11.58
C PRO A 436 3.37 14.12 -11.76
N LEU A 437 2.81 15.12 -11.10
CA LEU A 437 3.31 16.49 -11.08
C LEU A 437 4.06 16.78 -9.78
N THR A 438 5.10 17.59 -9.86
CA THR A 438 5.79 18.10 -8.66
C THR A 438 4.88 19.01 -7.85
N VAL A 439 5.21 19.22 -6.57
CA VAL A 439 4.42 20.11 -5.69
C VAL A 439 4.30 21.52 -6.28
N ALA A 440 5.38 22.05 -6.83
CA ALA A 440 5.37 23.39 -7.43
C ALA A 440 4.44 23.47 -8.65
N GLU A 441 4.50 22.48 -9.55
CA GLU A 441 3.60 22.40 -10.71
C GLU A 441 2.14 22.28 -10.30
N GLN A 442 1.85 21.46 -9.28
CA GLN A 442 0.50 21.35 -8.74
C GLN A 442 0.00 22.65 -8.11
N VAL A 443 0.83 23.33 -7.31
CA VAL A 443 0.49 24.62 -6.71
C VAL A 443 0.18 25.66 -7.78
N ILE A 444 0.98 25.74 -8.83
CA ILE A 444 0.77 26.66 -9.95
C ILE A 444 -0.53 26.33 -10.69
N SER A 445 -0.74 25.05 -11.01
CA SER A 445 -1.96 24.59 -11.69
C SER A 445 -3.22 24.93 -10.88
N VAL A 446 -3.25 24.55 -9.61
CA VAL A 446 -4.39 24.81 -8.70
C VAL A 446 -4.61 26.32 -8.51
N PHE A 447 -3.54 27.10 -8.40
CA PHE A 447 -3.60 28.57 -8.31
C PHE A 447 -4.34 29.17 -9.49
N THR A 448 -4.06 28.73 -10.72
CA THR A 448 -4.74 29.24 -11.92
C THR A 448 -6.25 29.00 -11.87
N GLY A 449 -6.68 27.83 -11.39
CA GLY A 449 -8.09 27.48 -11.24
C GLY A 449 -8.79 28.29 -10.15
N VAL A 450 -8.24 28.23 -8.94
CA VAL A 450 -8.87 28.85 -7.76
C VAL A 450 -8.90 30.38 -7.84
N ARG A 451 -7.92 31.00 -8.48
CA ARG A 451 -7.88 32.47 -8.69
C ARG A 451 -8.71 32.96 -9.87
N GLY A 452 -9.43 32.06 -10.58
CA GLY A 452 -10.35 32.42 -11.65
C GLY A 452 -9.69 32.74 -13.00
N TYR A 453 -8.41 32.40 -13.17
CA TYR A 453 -7.74 32.61 -14.48
C TYR A 453 -8.27 31.70 -15.59
N LEU A 454 -9.04 30.67 -15.22
CA LEU A 454 -9.68 29.75 -16.15
C LEU A 454 -11.14 30.13 -16.50
N ASP A 455 -11.72 31.15 -15.85
CA ASP A 455 -13.14 31.45 -15.96
C ASP A 455 -13.59 31.80 -17.40
N ASP A 456 -12.70 32.31 -18.24
CA ASP A 456 -12.91 32.65 -19.65
C ASP A 456 -12.29 31.63 -20.64
N VAL A 457 -11.71 30.52 -20.13
CA VAL A 457 -11.11 29.47 -20.96
C VAL A 457 -12.14 28.36 -21.22
N GLU A 458 -12.24 27.90 -22.47
CA GLU A 458 -13.13 26.78 -22.81
C GLU A 458 -12.71 25.47 -22.13
N LEU A 459 -13.68 24.62 -21.76
CA LEU A 459 -13.41 23.35 -21.07
C LEU A 459 -12.40 22.47 -21.81
N THR A 460 -12.51 22.41 -23.12
CA THR A 460 -11.62 21.61 -23.99
C THR A 460 -10.18 22.12 -24.02
N GLU A 461 -9.96 23.41 -23.68
CA GLU A 461 -8.65 24.07 -23.70
C GLU A 461 -7.97 24.11 -22.34
N ILE A 462 -8.64 23.68 -21.25
CA ILE A 462 -8.10 23.76 -19.87
C ILE A 462 -6.77 23.00 -19.76
N LYS A 463 -6.70 21.78 -20.28
CA LYS A 463 -5.48 20.98 -20.22
C LYS A 463 -4.34 21.57 -21.03
N LYS A 464 -4.63 22.13 -22.19
CA LYS A 464 -3.66 22.83 -23.03
C LYS A 464 -3.15 24.09 -22.32
N PHE A 465 -4.07 24.87 -21.74
CA PHE A 465 -3.71 26.04 -20.93
C PHE A 465 -2.75 25.66 -19.80
N GLU A 466 -3.07 24.60 -19.02
CA GLU A 466 -2.24 24.11 -17.95
C GLU A 466 -0.83 23.74 -18.44
N THR A 467 -0.74 22.97 -19.52
CA THR A 467 0.55 22.56 -20.08
C THR A 467 1.37 23.75 -20.56
N GLU A 468 0.80 24.64 -21.35
CA GLU A 468 1.49 25.79 -21.92
C GLU A 468 1.96 26.79 -20.82
N ILE A 469 1.15 27.02 -19.78
CA ILE A 469 1.55 27.91 -18.68
C ILE A 469 2.66 27.32 -17.84
N LEU A 470 2.63 26.02 -17.56
CA LEU A 470 3.71 25.34 -16.83
C LEU A 470 5.01 25.35 -17.63
N GLU A 471 4.95 25.09 -18.94
CA GLU A 471 6.11 25.18 -19.84
C GLU A 471 6.67 26.60 -19.91
N LYS A 472 5.82 27.61 -20.05
CA LYS A 472 6.23 29.01 -20.06
C LYS A 472 6.96 29.41 -18.78
N ILE A 473 6.40 29.05 -17.61
CA ILE A 473 7.03 29.34 -16.31
C ILE A 473 8.36 28.60 -16.18
N LYS A 474 8.44 27.35 -16.62
CA LYS A 474 9.66 26.56 -16.59
C LYS A 474 10.77 27.16 -17.45
N ASN A 475 10.42 27.72 -18.60
CA ASN A 475 11.39 28.29 -19.55
C ASN A 475 11.78 29.73 -19.21
N GLU A 476 10.85 30.55 -18.75
CA GLU A 476 11.10 32.01 -18.57
C GLU A 476 11.36 32.39 -17.11
N LYS A 477 10.77 31.68 -16.14
CA LYS A 477 10.86 31.99 -14.69
C LYS A 477 10.94 30.71 -13.82
N ASN A 478 11.86 29.82 -14.15
CA ASN A 478 12.07 28.57 -13.42
C ASN A 478 12.34 28.77 -11.92
N GLU A 479 12.79 29.97 -11.53
CA GLU A 479 12.96 30.36 -10.13
C GLU A 479 11.66 30.26 -9.31
N ILE A 480 10.49 30.48 -9.93
CA ILE A 480 9.18 30.30 -9.27
C ILE A 480 9.02 28.83 -8.84
N ILE A 481 9.26 27.91 -9.78
CA ILE A 481 9.15 26.45 -9.52
C ILE A 481 10.17 26.03 -8.47
N SER A 482 11.43 26.41 -8.64
CA SER A 482 12.50 26.01 -7.71
C SER A 482 12.29 26.57 -6.30
N THR A 483 11.80 27.81 -6.17
CA THR A 483 11.50 28.41 -4.86
C THR A 483 10.36 27.69 -4.16
N ILE A 484 9.25 27.42 -4.84
CA ILE A 484 8.12 26.68 -4.25
C ILE A 484 8.56 25.26 -3.88
N GLN A 485 9.32 24.58 -4.74
CA GLN A 485 9.79 23.22 -4.50
C GLN A 485 10.74 23.12 -3.30
N THR A 486 11.62 24.11 -3.14
CA THR A 486 12.65 24.11 -2.09
C THR A 486 12.08 24.57 -0.75
N THR A 487 11.29 25.65 -0.75
CA THR A 487 10.79 26.28 0.48
C THR A 487 9.45 25.72 0.95
N GLY A 488 8.68 25.11 0.05
CA GLY A 488 7.30 24.70 0.31
C GLY A 488 6.36 25.89 0.56
N LYS A 489 6.76 27.12 0.18
CA LYS A 489 6.00 28.35 0.43
C LYS A 489 5.68 29.07 -0.87
N LEU A 490 4.57 29.77 -0.89
CA LEU A 490 4.19 30.75 -1.92
C LEU A 490 4.18 32.14 -1.29
N GLU A 491 5.35 32.77 -1.24
CA GLU A 491 5.53 34.12 -0.70
C GLU A 491 4.98 35.16 -1.69
N LYS A 492 4.72 36.37 -1.21
CA LYS A 492 4.02 37.38 -1.99
C LYS A 492 4.77 37.77 -3.28
N GLU A 493 6.08 37.86 -3.23
CA GLU A 493 6.91 38.19 -4.40
C GLU A 493 6.85 37.14 -5.50
N VAL A 494 6.82 35.83 -5.08
CA VAL A 494 6.67 34.69 -5.99
C VAL A 494 5.25 34.65 -6.55
N GLU A 495 4.23 34.95 -5.72
CA GLU A 495 2.84 35.04 -6.16
C GLU A 495 2.65 36.18 -7.17
N ASP A 496 3.19 37.35 -6.92
CA ASP A 496 3.09 38.49 -7.82
C ASP A 496 3.78 38.20 -9.18
N SER A 497 4.95 37.56 -9.16
CA SER A 497 5.63 37.10 -10.38
C SER A 497 4.81 36.03 -11.14
N LEU A 498 4.16 35.12 -10.43
CA LEU A 498 3.28 34.11 -11.00
C LEU A 498 2.05 34.77 -11.66
N VAL A 499 1.44 35.74 -11.00
CA VAL A 499 0.30 36.50 -11.54
C VAL A 499 0.70 37.21 -12.82
N GLN A 500 1.87 37.89 -12.81
CA GLN A 500 2.37 38.61 -13.98
C GLN A 500 2.51 37.70 -15.20
N ILE A 501 3.18 36.55 -15.07
CA ILE A 501 3.41 35.65 -16.19
C ILE A 501 2.11 35.01 -16.72
N ILE A 502 1.14 34.70 -15.82
CA ILE A 502 -0.18 34.21 -16.23
C ILE A 502 -0.94 35.28 -17.03
N GLN A 503 -0.89 36.54 -16.58
CA GLN A 503 -1.56 37.63 -17.30
C GLN A 503 -0.90 37.94 -18.67
N GLU A 504 0.42 37.88 -18.76
CA GLU A 504 1.16 38.01 -20.02
C GLU A 504 0.77 36.89 -21.00
N TYR A 505 0.72 35.65 -20.51
CA TYR A 505 0.27 34.50 -21.31
C TYR A 505 -1.17 34.68 -21.82
N LYS A 506 -2.11 35.10 -20.96
CA LYS A 506 -3.52 35.36 -21.39
C LYS A 506 -3.61 36.50 -22.41
N LYS A 507 -2.80 37.53 -22.31
CA LYS A 507 -2.76 38.62 -23.31
C LYS A 507 -2.21 38.17 -24.66
N SER A 508 -1.25 37.26 -24.69
CA SER A 508 -0.68 36.71 -25.93
C SER A 508 -1.62 35.76 -26.69
N LYS A 509 -2.69 35.29 -26.03
CA LYS A 509 -3.70 34.39 -26.61
C LYS A 509 -4.97 35.09 -27.08
N LYS A 510 -5.17 36.38 -26.71
CA LYS A 510 -6.21 37.25 -27.22
C LYS A 510 -5.73 37.93 -28.51
#